data_25a37e19d43d9210c113ca4ab2c5ffb8
#
_entry.id   25a37e19d43d9210c113ca4ab2c5ffb8
#
_cell.length_a   1.000
_cell.length_b   1.000
_cell.length_c   1.000
_cell.angle_alpha   90.00
_cell.angle_beta   90.00
_cell.angle_gamma   90.00
#
_symmetry.space_group_name_H-M   'P 1'
#
loop_
_entity.id
_entity.type
_entity.pdbx_description
1 polymer ?
#
loop_
_entity_poly.entity_id
_entity_poly.type
_entity_poly.pdbx_seq_one_letter_code
_entity_poly.pdbx_strand_id
1 'polypeptide(L)'
;AIGSFYLIVFAVIAAAVYSSTSIRYVRILSLGSSWLFLGLITLMWAGAFLSEGSSVGEFFTTFALLGDYFVNLHNFILPINDYHEFYLYWWFAWSIMIGQFTARFVSGIKTYQVLAAMMIFPSIPIGIWFTVLYYYSANAIPVTGISNLAMVFVGTTFVINSLDSLVRLYTDNLNLTVKRFGKTKYFIGNVALLSGLTLLFKLDFLQIQWVGALAIGLILGCFGYILLAHYRKVVEIKNSPKENKIDFNKIELVN
;
A
#
# COMPACT_ATOMS: atom_id res chain seq x y z
N ALA A 1 7.32 28.56 -3.70
CA ALA A 1 6.39 27.41 -3.63
C ALA A 1 7.01 26.10 -4.17
N ILE A 2 7.64 26.08 -5.35
CA ILE A 2 8.21 24.84 -5.96
C ILE A 2 9.40 24.31 -5.14
N GLY A 3 10.30 25.17 -4.68
CA GLY A 3 11.47 24.77 -3.88
C GLY A 3 11.08 24.12 -2.54
N SER A 4 10.03 24.61 -1.90
CA SER A 4 9.52 24.06 -0.63
C SER A 4 8.96 22.64 -0.81
N PHE A 5 8.32 22.36 -1.94
CA PHE A 5 7.79 21.03 -2.25
C PHE A 5 8.90 19.97 -2.31
N TYR A 6 10.00 20.25 -3.03
CA TYR A 6 11.11 19.31 -3.13
C TYR A 6 11.82 19.08 -1.81
N LEU A 7 11.92 20.10 -0.95
CA LEU A 7 12.44 19.93 0.40
C LEU A 7 11.58 18.97 1.24
N ILE A 8 10.26 19.05 1.11
CA ILE A 8 9.34 18.14 1.79
C ILE A 8 9.51 16.72 1.26
N VAL A 9 9.56 16.54 -0.06
CA VAL A 9 9.77 15.22 -0.68
C VAL A 9 11.09 14.60 -0.21
N PHE A 10 12.16 15.36 -0.21
CA PHE A 10 13.47 14.90 0.29
C PHE A 10 13.44 14.55 1.78
N ALA A 11 12.78 15.36 2.60
CA ALA A 11 12.62 15.09 4.03
C ALA A 11 11.82 13.80 4.28
N VAL A 12 10.75 13.56 3.49
CA VAL A 12 9.94 12.34 3.56
C VAL A 12 10.78 11.10 3.17
N ILE A 13 11.56 11.19 2.09
CA ILE A 13 12.48 10.11 1.68
C ILE A 13 13.49 9.84 2.78
N ALA A 14 14.13 10.88 3.32
CA ALA A 14 15.12 10.73 4.38
C ALA A 14 14.53 10.10 5.65
N ALA A 15 13.32 10.52 6.05
CA ALA A 15 12.61 9.95 7.19
C ALA A 15 12.27 8.47 6.97
N ALA A 16 11.79 8.10 5.78
CA ALA A 16 11.48 6.73 5.42
C ALA A 16 12.73 5.82 5.43
N VAL A 17 13.81 6.28 4.81
CA VAL A 17 15.08 5.54 4.81
C VAL A 17 15.64 5.42 6.23
N TYR A 18 15.53 6.45 7.05
CA TYR A 18 15.95 6.37 8.46
C TYR A 18 15.12 5.35 9.22
N SER A 19 13.79 5.37 9.08
CA SER A 19 12.88 4.40 9.69
C SER A 19 13.23 2.96 9.28
N SER A 20 13.51 2.72 8.00
CA SER A 20 13.87 1.40 7.47
C SER A 20 15.16 0.81 8.06
N THR A 21 16.00 1.62 8.72
CA THR A 21 17.25 1.12 9.36
C THR A 21 16.99 0.16 10.52
N SER A 22 15.79 0.14 11.10
CA SER A 22 15.43 -0.69 12.24
C SER A 22 14.01 -1.22 12.10
N ILE A 23 13.82 -2.54 12.23
CA ILE A 23 12.49 -3.17 12.22
C ILE A 23 11.57 -2.63 13.32
N ARG A 24 12.15 -2.18 14.43
CA ARG A 24 11.40 -1.54 15.53
C ARG A 24 10.74 -0.23 15.07
N TYR A 25 11.45 0.59 14.30
CA TYR A 25 10.92 1.85 13.78
C TYR A 25 9.80 1.59 12.76
N VAL A 26 10.03 0.66 11.81
CA VAL A 26 9.01 0.23 10.84
C VAL A 26 7.72 -0.22 11.56
N ARG A 27 7.86 -1.07 12.58
CA ARG A 27 6.71 -1.55 13.37
C ARG A 27 5.97 -0.43 14.10
N ILE A 28 6.68 0.48 14.75
CA ILE A 28 6.08 1.62 15.46
C ILE A 28 5.34 2.51 14.48
N LEU A 29 5.94 2.81 13.34
CA LEU A 29 5.34 3.65 12.32
C LEU A 29 4.11 3.00 11.70
N SER A 30 4.15 1.69 11.40
CA SER A 30 3.01 0.94 10.86
C SER A 30 1.82 0.92 11.81
N LEU A 31 2.06 0.63 13.09
CA LEU A 31 0.99 0.67 14.10
C LEU A 31 0.46 2.10 14.30
N GLY A 32 1.38 3.07 14.39
CA GLY A 32 1.04 4.48 14.58
C GLY A 32 0.22 5.02 13.42
N SER A 33 0.60 4.75 12.17
CA SER A 33 -0.13 5.21 10.98
C SER A 33 -1.54 4.62 10.93
N SER A 34 -1.73 3.36 11.33
CA SER A 34 -3.06 2.75 11.39
C SER A 34 -3.98 3.44 12.40
N TRP A 35 -3.48 3.74 13.60
CA TRP A 35 -4.23 4.49 14.60
C TRP A 35 -4.50 5.94 14.18
N LEU A 36 -3.51 6.59 13.56
CA LEU A 36 -3.68 7.94 13.00
C LEU A 36 -4.77 7.97 11.92
N PHE A 37 -4.85 6.94 11.08
CA PHE A 37 -5.88 6.84 10.06
C PHE A 37 -7.28 6.68 10.67
N LEU A 38 -7.43 5.81 11.65
CA LEU A 38 -8.71 5.66 12.37
C LEU A 38 -9.08 6.97 13.09
N GLY A 39 -8.11 7.64 13.68
CA GLY A 39 -8.29 8.97 14.28
C GLY A 39 -8.72 10.03 13.26
N LEU A 40 -8.12 10.02 12.06
CA LEU A 40 -8.51 10.92 10.97
C LEU A 40 -9.94 10.66 10.50
N ILE A 41 -10.33 9.39 10.29
CA ILE A 41 -11.70 9.03 9.93
C ILE A 41 -12.67 9.56 10.99
N THR A 42 -12.36 9.33 12.27
CA THR A 42 -13.21 9.80 13.39
C THR A 42 -13.31 11.32 13.43
N LEU A 43 -12.18 12.02 13.25
CA LEU A 43 -12.14 13.49 13.22
C LEU A 43 -12.99 14.05 12.08
N MET A 44 -12.83 13.52 10.89
CA MET A 44 -13.57 13.97 9.72
C MET A 44 -15.06 13.62 9.84
N TRP A 45 -15.37 12.44 10.31
CA TRP A 45 -16.75 12.03 10.54
C TRP A 45 -17.45 12.91 11.58
N ALA A 46 -16.81 13.15 12.72
CA ALA A 46 -17.33 14.08 13.73
C ALA A 46 -17.48 15.52 13.17
N GLY A 47 -16.50 15.97 12.38
CA GLY A 47 -16.54 17.29 11.75
C GLY A 47 -17.70 17.46 10.79
N ALA A 48 -18.12 16.41 10.07
CA ALA A 48 -19.28 16.44 9.19
C ALA A 48 -20.59 16.77 9.96
N PHE A 49 -20.75 16.23 11.18
CA PHE A 49 -21.94 16.46 11.98
C PHE A 49 -21.96 17.82 12.72
N LEU A 50 -20.79 18.46 12.82
CA LEU A 50 -20.70 19.81 13.37
C LEU A 50 -21.00 20.90 12.34
N SER A 51 -21.12 20.51 11.05
CA SER A 51 -21.47 21.43 9.97
C SER A 51 -22.98 21.67 9.95
N GLU A 52 -23.39 22.91 9.72
CA GLU A 52 -24.80 23.26 9.58
C GLU A 52 -25.44 22.49 8.41
N GLY A 53 -26.59 21.90 8.63
CA GLY A 53 -27.35 21.13 7.63
C GLY A 53 -26.91 19.66 7.46
N SER A 54 -25.89 19.21 8.14
CA SER A 54 -25.47 17.80 8.09
C SER A 54 -26.32 16.93 9.00
N SER A 55 -26.69 15.75 8.53
CA SER A 55 -27.45 14.78 9.33
C SER A 55 -26.80 13.39 9.34
N VAL A 56 -26.94 12.70 10.48
CA VAL A 56 -26.46 11.31 10.64
C VAL A 56 -27.17 10.37 9.63
N GLY A 57 -28.46 10.61 9.38
CA GLY A 57 -29.24 9.83 8.42
C GLY A 57 -28.70 9.94 7.00
N GLU A 58 -28.35 11.15 6.55
CA GLU A 58 -27.74 11.39 5.22
C GLU A 58 -26.39 10.71 5.10
N PHE A 59 -25.58 10.70 6.15
CA PHE A 59 -24.31 9.98 6.14
C PHE A 59 -24.50 8.48 5.93
N PHE A 60 -25.46 7.84 6.61
CA PHE A 60 -25.74 6.42 6.41
C PHE A 60 -26.37 6.12 5.05
N THR A 61 -27.15 7.04 4.50
CA THR A 61 -27.63 6.94 3.11
C THR A 61 -26.45 6.98 2.14
N THR A 62 -25.48 7.88 2.36
CA THR A 62 -24.26 7.96 1.56
C THR A 62 -23.43 6.68 1.69
N PHE A 63 -23.32 6.12 2.89
CA PHE A 63 -22.63 4.84 3.12
C PHE A 63 -23.29 3.69 2.36
N ALA A 64 -24.61 3.69 2.24
CA ALA A 64 -25.36 2.67 1.48
C ALA A 64 -24.97 2.65 -0.01
N LEU A 65 -24.49 3.78 -0.59
CA LEU A 65 -24.00 3.84 -1.98
C LEU A 65 -22.79 2.95 -2.24
N LEU A 66 -22.08 2.50 -1.20
CA LEU A 66 -21.05 1.47 -1.37
C LEU A 66 -21.62 0.16 -1.94
N GLY A 67 -22.91 -0.12 -1.69
CA GLY A 67 -23.60 -1.25 -2.32
C GLY A 67 -23.62 -1.14 -3.85
N ASP A 68 -23.90 0.05 -4.36
CA ASP A 68 -23.92 0.32 -5.81
C ASP A 68 -22.52 0.17 -6.42
N TYR A 69 -21.47 0.55 -5.70
CA TYR A 69 -20.10 0.30 -6.13
C TYR A 69 -19.85 -1.19 -6.36
N PHE A 70 -20.25 -2.05 -5.41
CA PHE A 70 -20.04 -3.50 -5.54
C PHE A 70 -20.85 -4.11 -6.68
N VAL A 71 -22.08 -3.65 -6.91
CA VAL A 71 -22.93 -4.07 -8.05
C VAL A 71 -22.27 -3.68 -9.38
N ASN A 72 -21.61 -2.54 -9.44
CA ASN A 72 -20.98 -1.99 -10.64
C ASN A 72 -19.49 -2.32 -10.76
N LEU A 73 -18.95 -3.20 -9.91
CA LEU A 73 -17.51 -3.51 -9.85
C LEU A 73 -16.94 -3.95 -11.21
N HIS A 74 -17.73 -4.60 -12.04
CA HIS A 74 -17.35 -5.04 -13.40
C HIS A 74 -16.98 -3.89 -14.34
N ASN A 75 -17.50 -2.69 -14.10
CA ASN A 75 -17.19 -1.49 -14.90
C ASN A 75 -15.78 -0.95 -14.61
N PHE A 76 -15.15 -1.37 -13.51
CA PHE A 76 -13.82 -0.91 -13.07
C PHE A 76 -12.67 -1.84 -13.48
N ILE A 77 -12.96 -2.89 -14.26
CA ILE A 77 -11.93 -3.86 -14.73
C ILE A 77 -10.99 -3.20 -15.75
N LEU A 78 -11.53 -2.31 -16.57
CA LEU A 78 -10.76 -1.53 -17.55
C LEU A 78 -10.73 -0.06 -17.16
N PRO A 79 -9.73 0.71 -17.63
CA PRO A 79 -9.66 2.13 -17.37
C PRO A 79 -10.92 2.86 -17.85
N ILE A 80 -11.54 3.65 -16.96
CA ILE A 80 -12.69 4.51 -17.28
C ILE A 80 -12.22 5.89 -17.77
N ASN A 81 -11.08 6.33 -17.23
CA ASN A 81 -10.40 7.58 -17.58
C ASN A 81 -8.92 7.50 -17.20
N ASP A 82 -8.13 8.50 -17.59
CA ASP A 82 -6.68 8.56 -17.36
C ASP A 82 -6.30 8.45 -15.88
N TYR A 83 -7.13 9.01 -15.00
CA TYR A 83 -6.91 8.95 -13.55
C TYR A 83 -7.07 7.53 -13.01
N HIS A 84 -8.12 6.82 -13.48
CA HIS A 84 -8.34 5.42 -13.13
C HIS A 84 -7.24 4.53 -13.73
N GLU A 85 -6.82 4.79 -14.97
CA GLU A 85 -5.69 4.11 -15.61
C GLU A 85 -4.42 4.23 -14.76
N PHE A 86 -4.06 5.45 -14.35
CA PHE A 86 -2.92 5.68 -13.47
C PHE A 86 -2.98 4.83 -12.22
N TYR A 87 -4.13 4.79 -11.51
CA TYR A 87 -4.27 4.01 -10.29
C TYR A 87 -4.21 2.50 -10.52
N LEU A 88 -4.78 1.97 -11.61
CA LEU A 88 -4.68 0.56 -11.93
C LEU A 88 -3.22 0.14 -12.12
N TYR A 89 -2.45 0.85 -12.94
CA TYR A 89 -1.04 0.54 -13.14
C TYR A 89 -0.20 0.75 -11.88
N TRP A 90 -0.53 1.75 -11.06
CA TRP A 90 0.11 1.97 -9.78
C TRP A 90 -0.09 0.78 -8.83
N TRP A 91 -1.30 0.25 -8.70
CA TRP A 91 -1.58 -0.94 -7.90
C TRP A 91 -0.87 -2.18 -8.45
N PHE A 92 -0.84 -2.38 -9.77
CA PHE A 92 -0.10 -3.48 -10.37
C PHE A 92 1.41 -3.37 -10.12
N ALA A 93 2.00 -2.19 -10.18
CA ALA A 93 3.40 -1.98 -9.83
C ALA A 93 3.71 -2.37 -8.37
N TRP A 94 2.75 -2.14 -7.45
CA TRP A 94 2.88 -2.51 -6.05
C TRP A 94 2.61 -3.98 -5.74
N SER A 95 1.96 -4.72 -6.62
CA SER A 95 1.48 -6.09 -6.36
C SER A 95 2.60 -7.06 -5.97
N ILE A 96 3.79 -6.96 -6.59
CA ILE A 96 4.96 -7.81 -6.27
C ILE A 96 5.41 -7.54 -4.83
N MET A 97 5.49 -6.28 -4.44
CA MET A 97 5.89 -5.90 -3.08
C MET A 97 4.87 -6.36 -2.04
N ILE A 98 3.58 -6.14 -2.30
CA ILE A 98 2.49 -6.56 -1.40
C ILE A 98 2.50 -8.08 -1.23
N GLY A 99 2.68 -8.83 -2.32
CA GLY A 99 2.76 -10.29 -2.28
C GLY A 99 3.95 -10.78 -1.45
N GLN A 100 5.14 -10.22 -1.64
CA GLN A 100 6.34 -10.58 -0.87
C GLN A 100 6.21 -10.19 0.61
N PHE A 101 5.65 -9.02 0.88
CA PHE A 101 5.41 -8.56 2.24
C PHE A 101 4.44 -9.49 2.96
N THR A 102 3.31 -9.81 2.33
CA THR A 102 2.32 -10.74 2.88
C THR A 102 2.93 -12.11 3.14
N ALA A 103 3.70 -12.64 2.20
CA ALA A 103 4.35 -13.95 2.35
C ALA A 103 5.32 -14.02 3.55
N ARG A 104 5.90 -12.90 3.96
CA ARG A 104 6.81 -12.85 5.13
C ARG A 104 6.08 -12.84 6.47
N PHE A 105 4.89 -12.23 6.53
CA PHE A 105 4.19 -11.99 7.79
C PHE A 105 3.03 -12.94 8.03
N VAL A 106 2.62 -13.71 7.01
CA VAL A 106 1.48 -14.60 7.09
C VAL A 106 1.95 -16.04 7.01
N SER A 107 1.88 -16.77 8.12
CA SER A 107 2.19 -18.18 8.19
C SER A 107 1.03 -18.96 8.81
N GLY A 108 0.91 -20.25 8.50
CA GLY A 108 -0.04 -21.16 9.14
C GLY A 108 -1.49 -21.07 8.66
N ILE A 109 -1.84 -20.13 7.78
CA ILE A 109 -3.19 -20.02 7.21
C ILE A 109 -3.21 -20.39 5.72
N LYS A 110 -4.38 -20.79 5.24
CA LYS A 110 -4.55 -21.22 3.86
C LYS A 110 -4.58 -20.00 2.91
N THR A 111 -4.08 -20.15 1.69
CA THR A 111 -4.00 -19.07 0.70
C THR A 111 -5.32 -18.32 0.50
N TYR A 112 -6.45 -19.04 0.43
CA TYR A 112 -7.76 -18.38 0.27
C TYR A 112 -8.16 -17.54 1.48
N GLN A 113 -7.72 -17.91 2.69
CA GLN A 113 -7.97 -17.14 3.91
C GLN A 113 -7.12 -15.85 3.91
N VAL A 114 -5.86 -15.94 3.42
CA VAL A 114 -5.02 -14.75 3.23
C VAL A 114 -5.67 -13.79 2.24
N LEU A 115 -6.11 -14.31 1.08
CA LEU A 115 -6.76 -13.51 0.06
C LEU A 115 -8.04 -12.84 0.59
N ALA A 116 -8.90 -13.61 1.28
CA ALA A 116 -10.11 -13.07 1.89
C ALA A 116 -9.79 -11.98 2.94
N ALA A 117 -8.79 -12.22 3.79
CA ALA A 117 -8.37 -11.24 4.79
C ALA A 117 -7.82 -9.96 4.16
N MET A 118 -7.00 -10.07 3.11
CA MET A 118 -6.45 -8.92 2.37
C MET A 118 -7.53 -8.13 1.63
N MET A 119 -8.61 -8.77 1.21
CA MET A 119 -9.74 -8.09 0.57
C MET A 119 -10.66 -7.41 1.59
N ILE A 120 -10.99 -8.08 2.69
CA ILE A 120 -12.02 -7.62 3.63
C ILE A 120 -11.47 -6.59 4.61
N PHE A 121 -10.36 -6.90 5.32
CA PHE A 121 -9.89 -6.03 6.40
C PHE A 121 -9.50 -4.61 5.97
N PRO A 122 -8.75 -4.39 4.88
CA PRO A 122 -8.47 -3.03 4.43
C PRO A 122 -9.68 -2.32 3.84
N SER A 123 -10.61 -3.08 3.22
CA SER A 123 -11.77 -2.49 2.55
C SER A 123 -12.74 -1.81 3.50
N ILE A 124 -12.84 -2.27 4.75
CA ILE A 124 -13.73 -1.68 5.75
C ILE A 124 -13.34 -0.23 6.08
N PRO A 125 -12.13 0.05 6.61
CA PRO A 125 -11.75 1.43 6.92
C PRO A 125 -11.63 2.31 5.68
N ILE A 126 -11.20 1.74 4.54
CA ILE A 126 -11.13 2.47 3.27
C ILE A 126 -12.54 2.84 2.78
N GLY A 127 -13.51 1.92 2.84
CA GLY A 127 -14.89 2.20 2.49
C GLY A 127 -15.49 3.32 3.34
N ILE A 128 -15.29 3.29 4.66
CA ILE A 128 -15.72 4.36 5.56
C ILE A 128 -15.03 5.68 5.18
N TRP A 129 -13.73 5.67 4.91
CA TRP A 129 -12.98 6.85 4.51
C TRP A 129 -13.51 7.47 3.23
N PHE A 130 -13.75 6.67 2.17
CA PHE A 130 -14.31 7.18 0.94
C PHE A 130 -15.73 7.71 1.11
N THR A 131 -16.54 7.09 1.97
CA THR A 131 -17.87 7.60 2.30
C THR A 131 -17.79 8.98 2.95
N VAL A 132 -16.85 9.16 3.90
CA VAL A 132 -16.61 10.48 4.53
C VAL A 132 -16.21 11.52 3.49
N LEU A 133 -15.24 11.21 2.63
CA LEU A 133 -14.79 12.13 1.57
C LEU A 133 -15.90 12.48 0.59
N TYR A 134 -16.69 11.49 0.17
CA TYR A 134 -17.82 11.72 -0.72
C TYR A 134 -18.89 12.58 -0.06
N TYR A 135 -19.20 12.35 1.22
CA TYR A 135 -20.13 13.16 1.99
C TYR A 135 -19.71 14.64 2.05
N TYR A 136 -18.43 14.89 2.34
CA TYR A 136 -17.89 16.27 2.31
C TYR A 136 -18.02 16.91 0.92
N SER A 137 -17.72 16.15 -0.13
CA SER A 137 -17.80 16.63 -1.50
C SER A 137 -19.26 16.91 -1.93
N ALA A 138 -20.17 15.98 -1.65
CA ALA A 138 -21.58 16.09 -2.03
C ALA A 138 -22.30 17.25 -1.33
N ASN A 139 -21.94 17.55 -0.09
CA ASN A 139 -22.52 18.64 0.70
C ASN A 139 -21.69 19.93 0.65
N ALA A 140 -20.67 19.99 -0.21
CA ALA A 140 -19.79 21.16 -0.36
C ALA A 140 -19.17 21.63 0.98
N ILE A 141 -18.92 20.70 1.92
CA ILE A 141 -18.33 21.00 3.22
C ILE A 141 -16.83 21.29 3.02
N PRO A 142 -16.34 22.48 3.37
CA PRO A 142 -14.95 22.83 3.16
C PRO A 142 -14.03 22.07 4.14
N VAL A 143 -12.99 21.44 3.60
CA VAL A 143 -11.94 20.84 4.42
C VAL A 143 -10.90 21.90 4.77
N THR A 144 -11.06 22.51 5.93
CA THR A 144 -10.20 23.61 6.39
C THR A 144 -9.67 23.37 7.81
N GLY A 145 -8.76 24.23 8.25
CA GLY A 145 -8.27 24.20 9.63
C GLY A 145 -7.62 22.89 10.04
N ILE A 146 -8.08 22.35 11.15
CA ILE A 146 -7.52 21.14 11.78
C ILE A 146 -7.71 19.88 10.91
N SER A 147 -8.82 19.79 10.18
CA SER A 147 -9.09 18.65 9.29
C SER A 147 -8.10 18.58 8.14
N ASN A 148 -7.81 19.71 7.50
CA ASN A 148 -6.80 19.78 6.45
C ASN A 148 -5.40 19.46 6.98
N LEU A 149 -5.02 20.01 8.13
CA LEU A 149 -3.73 19.73 8.77
C LEU A 149 -3.60 18.23 9.12
N ALA A 150 -4.65 17.63 9.67
CA ALA A 150 -4.68 16.22 10.00
C ALA A 150 -4.55 15.33 8.75
N MET A 151 -5.26 15.66 7.65
CA MET A 151 -5.12 14.93 6.38
C MET A 151 -3.70 14.97 5.84
N VAL A 152 -3.06 16.14 5.83
CA VAL A 152 -1.67 16.29 5.37
C VAL A 152 -0.71 15.50 6.25
N PHE A 153 -0.87 15.60 7.57
CA PHE A 153 -0.01 14.90 8.53
C PHE A 153 -0.14 13.38 8.42
N VAL A 154 -1.37 12.87 8.42
CA VAL A 154 -1.64 11.43 8.32
C VAL A 154 -1.21 10.91 6.96
N GLY A 155 -1.54 11.61 5.87
CA GLY A 155 -1.10 11.24 4.52
C GLY A 155 0.42 11.18 4.39
N THR A 156 1.14 12.18 4.91
CA THR A 156 2.61 12.18 4.93
C THR A 156 3.16 10.99 5.73
N THR A 157 2.57 10.69 6.89
CA THR A 157 2.97 9.54 7.71
C THR A 157 2.77 8.21 6.96
N PHE A 158 1.68 8.07 6.22
CA PHE A 158 1.45 6.88 5.38
C PHE A 158 2.47 6.74 4.25
N VAL A 159 2.85 7.84 3.60
CA VAL A 159 3.90 7.82 2.57
C VAL A 159 5.23 7.38 3.16
N ILE A 160 5.61 7.90 4.34
CA ILE A 160 6.84 7.49 5.03
C ILE A 160 6.79 5.99 5.37
N ASN A 161 5.67 5.50 5.91
CA ASN A 161 5.47 4.09 6.27
C ASN A 161 5.52 3.15 5.04
N SER A 162 4.97 3.59 3.92
CA SER A 162 5.02 2.82 2.67
C SER A 162 6.44 2.74 2.11
N LEU A 163 7.15 3.87 2.11
CA LEU A 163 8.52 3.93 1.62
C LEU A 163 9.50 3.18 2.52
N ASP A 164 9.36 3.24 3.85
CA ASP A 164 10.26 2.53 4.76
C ASP A 164 10.13 1.01 4.61
N SER A 165 8.91 0.53 4.44
CA SER A 165 8.62 -0.88 4.19
C SER A 165 9.18 -1.33 2.84
N LEU A 166 9.04 -0.51 1.80
CA LEU A 166 9.62 -0.75 0.48
C LEU A 166 11.17 -0.81 0.56
N VAL A 167 11.79 0.19 1.19
CA VAL A 167 13.25 0.23 1.37
C VAL A 167 13.74 -1.02 2.09
N ARG A 168 13.08 -1.40 3.18
CA ARG A 168 13.42 -2.61 3.92
C ARG A 168 13.30 -3.86 3.06
N LEU A 169 12.22 -3.98 2.30
CA LEU A 169 11.94 -5.14 1.48
C LEU A 169 13.03 -5.34 0.40
N TYR A 170 13.31 -4.31 -0.41
CA TYR A 170 14.27 -4.48 -1.49
C TYR A 170 15.71 -4.61 -0.98
N THR A 171 16.05 -3.90 0.10
CA THR A 171 17.40 -4.02 0.69
C THR A 171 17.64 -5.39 1.30
N ASP A 172 16.64 -6.00 1.92
CA ASP A 172 16.75 -7.38 2.40
C ASP A 172 16.86 -8.38 1.24
N ASN A 173 16.05 -8.21 0.18
CA ASN A 173 16.09 -9.10 -0.99
C ASN A 173 17.41 -9.02 -1.76
N LEU A 174 17.98 -7.83 -1.88
CA LEU A 174 19.26 -7.60 -2.57
C LEU A 174 20.48 -7.74 -1.67
N ASN A 175 20.30 -8.10 -0.41
CA ASN A 175 21.35 -8.20 0.59
C ASN A 175 22.12 -6.86 0.76
N LEU A 176 21.42 -5.73 0.66
CA LEU A 176 21.94 -4.36 0.85
C LEU A 176 21.63 -3.85 2.26
N THR A 177 21.75 -4.71 3.25
CA THR A 177 21.30 -4.47 4.62
C THR A 177 22.20 -3.51 5.41
N VAL A 178 21.64 -2.90 6.46
CA VAL A 178 22.40 -2.10 7.43
C VAL A 178 23.55 -2.90 8.06
N LYS A 179 23.33 -4.21 8.29
CA LYS A 179 24.35 -5.11 8.84
C LYS A 179 25.58 -5.23 7.93
N ARG A 180 25.37 -5.21 6.60
CA ARG A 180 26.45 -5.36 5.61
C ARG A 180 27.19 -4.06 5.33
N PHE A 181 26.50 -2.94 5.21
CA PHE A 181 27.08 -1.67 4.77
C PHE A 181 27.28 -0.64 5.89
N GLY A 182 26.70 -0.89 7.06
CA GLY A 182 26.63 0.08 8.14
C GLY A 182 25.55 1.15 7.90
N LYS A 183 25.14 1.83 8.98
CA LYS A 183 24.01 2.77 8.97
C LYS A 183 24.16 3.93 7.98
N THR A 184 25.36 4.52 7.95
CA THR A 184 25.63 5.73 7.14
C THR A 184 25.58 5.43 5.64
N LYS A 185 26.28 4.39 5.18
CA LYS A 185 26.30 4.00 3.76
C LYS A 185 24.92 3.53 3.30
N TYR A 186 24.22 2.76 4.13
CA TYR A 186 22.84 2.35 3.88
C TYR A 186 21.94 3.57 3.70
N PHE A 187 22.01 4.54 4.62
CA PHE A 187 21.18 5.74 4.56
C PHE A 187 21.46 6.57 3.31
N ILE A 188 22.70 6.95 3.07
CA ILE A 188 23.09 7.78 1.92
C ILE A 188 22.74 7.09 0.60
N GLY A 189 23.05 5.81 0.45
CA GLY A 189 22.78 5.06 -0.77
C GLY A 189 21.30 4.96 -1.10
N ASN A 190 20.46 4.69 -0.10
CA ASN A 190 19.01 4.58 -0.31
C ASN A 190 18.34 5.95 -0.53
N VAL A 191 18.78 6.99 0.18
CA VAL A 191 18.30 8.37 -0.09
C VAL A 191 18.66 8.79 -1.52
N ALA A 192 19.90 8.56 -1.96
CA ALA A 192 20.33 8.88 -3.31
C ALA A 192 19.54 8.10 -4.36
N LEU A 193 19.31 6.79 -4.15
CA LEU A 193 18.53 5.94 -5.05
C LEU A 193 17.09 6.44 -5.18
N LEU A 194 16.39 6.63 -4.06
CA LEU A 194 14.98 7.06 -4.09
C LEU A 194 14.83 8.48 -4.65
N SER A 195 15.74 9.40 -4.30
CA SER A 195 15.73 10.74 -4.87
C SER A 195 15.99 10.72 -6.38
N GLY A 196 16.93 9.90 -6.84
CA GLY A 196 17.21 9.71 -8.27
C GLY A 196 16.01 9.15 -9.03
N LEU A 197 15.35 8.10 -8.48
CA LEU A 197 14.12 7.56 -9.06
C LEU A 197 13.00 8.60 -9.11
N THR A 198 12.83 9.39 -8.05
CA THR A 198 11.84 10.48 -8.02
C THR A 198 12.09 11.51 -9.13
N LEU A 199 13.35 11.85 -9.38
CA LEU A 199 13.71 12.74 -10.49
C LEU A 199 13.42 12.13 -11.85
N LEU A 200 13.69 10.84 -12.06
CA LEU A 200 13.39 10.14 -13.31
C LEU A 200 11.87 10.10 -13.59
N PHE A 201 11.06 9.89 -12.55
CA PHE A 201 9.60 10.01 -12.70
C PHE A 201 9.16 11.43 -13.03
N LYS A 202 9.77 12.43 -12.40
CA LYS A 202 9.44 13.83 -12.69
C LYS A 202 9.82 14.25 -14.10
N LEU A 203 10.88 13.68 -14.66
CA LEU A 203 11.34 13.96 -16.03
C LEU A 203 10.59 13.14 -17.08
N ASP A 204 9.49 12.48 -16.70
CA ASP A 204 8.69 11.58 -17.54
C ASP A 204 9.49 10.44 -18.21
N PHE A 205 10.70 10.19 -17.72
CA PHE A 205 11.50 9.07 -18.17
C PHE A 205 10.97 7.73 -17.67
N LEU A 206 10.45 7.71 -16.43
CA LEU A 206 9.73 6.57 -15.87
C LEU A 206 8.24 6.94 -15.76
N GLN A 207 7.38 6.17 -16.43
CA GLN A 207 5.93 6.33 -16.38
C GLN A 207 5.31 5.14 -15.69
N ILE A 208 4.29 5.37 -14.87
CA ILE A 208 3.65 4.32 -14.08
C ILE A 208 2.98 3.25 -14.95
N GLN A 209 2.46 3.63 -16.11
CA GLN A 209 1.78 2.74 -17.04
C GLN A 209 2.69 1.59 -17.47
N TRP A 210 3.87 1.88 -17.99
CA TRP A 210 4.75 0.82 -18.44
C TRP A 210 5.51 0.13 -17.31
N VAL A 211 5.73 0.80 -16.16
CA VAL A 211 6.24 0.13 -14.95
C VAL A 211 5.23 -0.91 -14.46
N GLY A 212 3.94 -0.54 -14.40
CA GLY A 212 2.86 -1.47 -14.05
C GLY A 212 2.69 -2.59 -15.07
N ALA A 213 2.74 -2.27 -16.36
CA ALA A 213 2.70 -3.27 -17.44
C ALA A 213 3.87 -4.26 -17.36
N LEU A 214 5.08 -3.79 -17.05
CA LEU A 214 6.24 -4.66 -16.83
C LEU A 214 6.02 -5.59 -15.63
N ALA A 215 5.49 -5.08 -14.51
CA ALA A 215 5.17 -5.90 -13.35
C ALA A 215 4.17 -7.01 -13.68
N ILE A 216 3.09 -6.68 -14.41
CA ILE A 216 2.09 -7.66 -14.89
C ILE A 216 2.77 -8.69 -15.81
N GLY A 217 3.57 -8.23 -16.75
CA GLY A 217 4.30 -9.10 -17.70
C GLY A 217 5.22 -10.08 -17.00
N LEU A 218 5.94 -9.63 -15.95
CA LEU A 218 6.79 -10.50 -15.13
C LEU A 218 5.97 -11.54 -14.36
N ILE A 219 4.86 -11.15 -13.73
CA ILE A 219 3.99 -12.07 -12.99
C ILE A 219 3.41 -13.12 -13.93
N LEU A 220 2.83 -12.70 -15.06
CA LEU A 220 2.26 -13.62 -16.04
C LEU A 220 3.32 -14.50 -16.70
N GLY A 221 4.50 -13.96 -16.98
CA GLY A 221 5.64 -14.69 -17.53
C GLY A 221 6.13 -15.77 -16.56
N CYS A 222 6.30 -15.45 -15.29
CA CYS A 222 6.67 -16.44 -14.26
C CYS A 222 5.59 -17.51 -14.10
N PHE A 223 4.32 -17.12 -14.09
CA PHE A 223 3.20 -18.04 -13.98
C PHE A 223 3.13 -18.97 -15.21
N GLY A 224 3.23 -18.40 -16.41
CA GLY A 224 3.30 -19.17 -17.67
C GLY A 224 4.48 -20.14 -17.69
N TYR A 225 5.67 -19.70 -17.28
CA TYR A 225 6.84 -20.55 -17.17
C TYR A 225 6.63 -21.74 -16.22
N ILE A 226 6.06 -21.50 -15.04
CA ILE A 226 5.75 -22.56 -14.08
C ILE A 226 4.76 -23.56 -14.66
N LEU A 227 3.71 -23.09 -15.34
CA LEU A 227 2.71 -23.95 -15.94
C LEU A 227 3.24 -24.75 -17.12
N LEU A 228 4.09 -24.15 -17.99
CA LEU A 228 4.58 -24.81 -19.18
C LEU A 228 5.79 -25.71 -18.89
N ALA A 229 6.78 -25.20 -18.14
CA ALA A 229 8.04 -25.92 -17.92
C ALA A 229 8.00 -26.85 -16.70
N HIS A 230 7.14 -26.57 -15.70
CA HIS A 230 7.12 -27.28 -14.43
C HIS A 230 5.75 -27.86 -14.05
N TYR A 231 4.83 -27.99 -15.00
CA TYR A 231 3.48 -28.49 -14.76
C TYR A 231 3.45 -29.81 -13.99
N ARG A 232 4.31 -30.76 -14.35
CA ARG A 232 4.39 -32.07 -13.66
C ARG A 232 4.74 -31.90 -12.18
N LYS A 233 5.70 -31.03 -11.85
CA LYS A 233 6.09 -30.75 -10.44
C LYS A 233 4.94 -30.10 -9.67
N VAL A 234 4.16 -29.23 -10.29
CA VAL A 234 2.99 -28.61 -9.66
C VAL A 234 1.93 -29.67 -9.32
N VAL A 235 1.69 -30.62 -10.23
CA VAL A 235 0.74 -31.72 -10.01
C VAL A 235 1.26 -32.67 -8.93
N GLU A 236 2.55 -32.99 -8.91
CA GLU A 236 3.20 -33.80 -7.87
C GLU A 236 3.08 -33.18 -6.50
N ILE A 237 3.30 -31.88 -6.36
CA ILE A 237 3.11 -31.13 -5.09
C ILE A 237 1.66 -31.23 -4.61
N LYS A 238 0.68 -31.12 -5.52
CA LYS A 238 -0.74 -31.25 -5.19
C LYS A 238 -1.06 -32.65 -4.63
N ASN A 239 -0.43 -33.67 -5.17
CA ASN A 239 -0.68 -35.08 -4.85
C ASN A 239 0.27 -35.61 -3.76
N SER A 240 1.22 -34.80 -3.27
CA SER A 240 2.15 -35.21 -2.21
C SER A 240 1.42 -35.54 -0.91
N PRO A 241 1.83 -36.60 -0.20
CA PRO A 241 1.33 -36.93 1.13
C PRO A 241 1.45 -35.71 2.06
N LYS A 242 0.54 -35.58 3.01
CA LYS A 242 0.56 -34.48 4.00
C LYS A 242 1.87 -34.36 4.76
N GLU A 243 2.59 -35.46 4.95
CA GLU A 243 3.90 -35.51 5.61
C GLU A 243 5.01 -34.73 4.87
N ASN A 244 4.91 -34.59 3.55
CA ASN A 244 5.87 -33.85 2.75
C ASN A 244 5.49 -32.37 2.52
N LYS A 245 4.39 -31.90 3.14
CA LYS A 245 4.00 -30.50 3.05
C LYS A 245 4.79 -29.69 4.07
N ILE A 246 5.23 -28.51 3.63
CA ILE A 246 5.89 -27.54 4.51
C ILE A 246 4.97 -27.26 5.70
N ASP A 247 5.45 -27.57 6.90
CA ASP A 247 4.76 -27.19 8.13
C ASP A 247 5.11 -25.75 8.46
N PHE A 248 4.22 -24.84 8.09
CA PHE A 248 4.40 -23.40 8.30
C PHE A 248 4.53 -23.00 9.78
N ASN A 249 4.10 -23.88 10.72
CA ASN A 249 4.27 -23.63 12.15
C ASN A 249 5.72 -23.89 12.63
N LYS A 250 6.53 -24.57 11.81
CA LYS A 250 7.94 -24.87 12.11
C LYS A 250 8.90 -23.90 11.42
N ILE A 251 8.41 -23.00 10.58
CA ILE A 251 9.24 -21.96 9.97
C ILE A 251 9.53 -20.90 11.03
N GLU A 252 10.79 -20.81 11.47
CA GLU A 252 11.23 -19.73 12.34
C GLU A 252 11.00 -18.39 11.64
N LEU A 253 10.19 -17.53 12.25
CA LEU A 253 10.07 -16.14 11.83
C LEU A 253 11.45 -15.50 11.99
N VAL A 254 12.05 -15.07 10.91
CA VAL A 254 13.31 -14.31 10.93
C VAL A 254 13.04 -13.00 11.68
N ASN A 255 13.45 -12.97 12.95
CA ASN A 255 13.36 -11.81 13.84
C ASN A 255 14.34 -10.69 13.41
#